data_a0f803115598d331e86beaea217447c3
#
_entry.id   a0f803115598d331e86beaea217447c3
#
_cell.length_a   1.000
_cell.length_b   1.000
_cell.length_c   1.000
_cell.angle_alpha   90.00
_cell.angle_beta   90.00
_cell.angle_gamma   90.00
#
_symmetry.space_group_name_H-M   'P 1'
#
loop_
_entity.id
_entity.type
_entity.pdbx_description
1 polymer ?
#
loop_
_entity_poly.entity_id
_entity_poly.type
_entity_poly.pdbx_seq_one_letter_code
_entity_poly.pdbx_strand_id
1 'polypeptide(L)'
;MKNIKNLLKRVSVVAVICLAYRLKLIPGLICVLTIVVCNVFLEKQDRIKKQYLAKYNDVVLYMEQMIYSFKKQPKIRMALLDAQKVSSIEMREVIEEAIVNIDSNKSANIYEDALAIIEKEYNCGRIKSLHKFIIKIENYGGNYETYIDILLEDIKNWSDRTLTFIRNVDRTRRNVLISIASTLITCGFMAYLIPKDYKFTEHGLYQVCSMILIMAMIFTYLAITKRLNFDWLKEERALPDNMVIKYYALVEKGYNNISDLSFMERINYKKAKKRLEREIYKIFPDWIRDVAINLQNDTVQSAIEGSYEDTPFILKRPVRKLLIDFERYPVGIEPY
;
A
#
# COMPACT_ATOMS: atom_id res chain seq x y z
N MET A 1 26.17 -16.35 4.11
CA MET A 1 25.99 -17.18 5.31
C MET A 1 24.56 -17.18 5.87
N LYS A 2 23.85 -16.03 6.00
CA LYS A 2 22.48 -15.96 6.59
C LYS A 2 21.43 -16.76 5.79
N ASN A 3 21.51 -16.76 4.46
CA ASN A 3 20.56 -17.48 3.60
C ASN A 3 20.68 -19.00 3.72
N ILE A 4 21.91 -19.52 3.82
CA ILE A 4 22.16 -20.96 3.97
C ILE A 4 21.62 -21.44 5.34
N LYS A 5 21.80 -20.66 6.41
CA LYS A 5 21.25 -20.99 7.73
C LYS A 5 19.72 -21.06 7.72
N ASN A 6 19.04 -20.15 6.99
CA ASN A 6 17.58 -20.15 6.87
C ASN A 6 17.09 -21.35 6.04
N LEU A 7 17.77 -21.67 4.95
CA LEU A 7 17.48 -22.87 4.15
C LEU A 7 17.61 -24.13 5.00
N LEU A 8 18.74 -24.29 5.69
CA LEU A 8 18.99 -25.47 6.54
C LEU A 8 17.91 -25.62 7.62
N LYS A 9 17.52 -24.52 8.26
CA LYS A 9 16.44 -24.53 9.25
C LYS A 9 15.09 -24.97 8.66
N ARG A 10 14.73 -24.47 7.47
CA ARG A 10 13.46 -24.86 6.82
C ARG A 10 13.48 -26.31 6.37
N VAL A 11 14.60 -26.77 5.80
CA VAL A 11 14.79 -28.17 5.39
C VAL A 11 14.72 -29.11 6.60
N SER A 12 15.40 -28.76 7.70
CA SER A 12 15.37 -29.60 8.92
C SER A 12 13.95 -29.72 9.50
N VAL A 13 13.16 -28.66 9.50
CA VAL A 13 11.75 -28.70 9.96
C VAL A 13 10.93 -29.63 9.06
N VAL A 14 11.04 -29.53 7.72
CA VAL A 14 10.31 -30.43 6.82
C VAL A 14 10.79 -31.87 6.96
N ALA A 15 12.09 -32.12 7.13
CA ALA A 15 12.61 -33.47 7.37
C ALA A 15 12.07 -34.09 8.67
N VAL A 16 11.99 -33.32 9.76
CA VAL A 16 11.37 -33.77 11.02
C VAL A 16 9.89 -34.12 10.82
N ILE A 17 9.15 -33.29 10.06
CA ILE A 17 7.75 -33.59 9.74
C ILE A 17 7.63 -34.87 8.92
N CYS A 18 8.47 -35.07 7.91
CA CYS A 18 8.47 -36.30 7.10
C CYS A 18 8.76 -37.56 7.95
N LEU A 19 9.69 -37.43 8.90
CA LEU A 19 9.98 -38.52 9.87
C LEU A 19 8.80 -38.78 10.82
N ALA A 20 8.15 -37.72 11.33
CA ALA A 20 6.97 -37.86 12.17
C ALA A 20 5.81 -38.57 11.45
N TYR A 21 5.64 -38.31 10.15
CA TYR A 21 4.64 -38.99 9.33
C TYR A 21 5.10 -40.36 8.82
N ARG A 22 6.28 -40.83 9.21
CA ARG A 22 6.89 -42.10 8.74
C ARG A 22 6.86 -42.22 7.21
N LEU A 23 7.15 -41.14 6.50
CA LEU A 23 7.20 -41.18 5.04
C LEU A 23 8.38 -42.03 4.56
N LYS A 24 8.13 -42.83 3.52
CA LYS A 24 9.19 -43.56 2.79
C LYS A 24 10.14 -42.57 2.14
N LEU A 25 11.32 -43.03 1.77
CA LEU A 25 12.41 -42.21 1.23
C LEU A 25 11.97 -41.33 0.05
N ILE A 26 11.24 -41.90 -0.94
CA ILE A 26 10.83 -41.19 -2.16
C ILE A 26 9.87 -40.05 -1.87
N PRO A 27 8.69 -40.20 -1.17
CA PRO A 27 7.81 -39.12 -0.79
C PRO A 27 8.50 -38.06 0.07
N GLY A 28 9.38 -38.49 1.01
CA GLY A 28 10.16 -37.57 1.83
C GLY A 28 11.10 -36.69 1.03
N LEU A 29 11.84 -37.26 0.08
CA LEU A 29 12.73 -36.51 -0.81
C LEU A 29 11.96 -35.49 -1.67
N ILE A 30 10.77 -35.85 -2.17
CA ILE A 30 9.92 -34.93 -2.94
C ILE A 30 9.53 -33.71 -2.07
N CYS A 31 9.12 -33.92 -0.82
CA CYS A 31 8.78 -32.84 0.12
C CYS A 31 9.99 -31.93 0.39
N VAL A 32 11.18 -32.53 0.61
CA VAL A 32 12.42 -31.75 0.81
C VAL A 32 12.81 -30.98 -0.44
N LEU A 33 12.69 -31.56 -1.62
CA LEU A 33 12.96 -30.86 -2.87
C LEU A 33 11.98 -29.68 -3.06
N THR A 34 10.71 -29.89 -2.75
CA THR A 34 9.69 -28.83 -2.83
C THR A 34 10.04 -27.64 -1.94
N ILE A 35 10.47 -27.85 -0.68
CA ILE A 35 10.84 -26.73 0.19
C ILE A 35 12.12 -26.03 -0.28
N VAL A 36 13.08 -26.73 -0.86
CA VAL A 36 14.29 -26.13 -1.44
C VAL A 36 13.93 -25.19 -2.59
N VAL A 37 13.05 -25.62 -3.51
CA VAL A 37 12.57 -24.78 -4.61
C VAL A 37 11.79 -23.58 -4.07
N CYS A 38 10.85 -23.82 -3.16
CA CYS A 38 10.03 -22.76 -2.56
C CYS A 38 10.87 -21.77 -1.73
N ASN A 39 12.01 -22.19 -1.19
CA ASN A 39 12.89 -21.30 -0.41
C ASN A 39 13.38 -20.11 -1.24
N VAL A 40 13.69 -20.31 -2.52
CA VAL A 40 14.12 -19.22 -3.43
C VAL A 40 13.03 -18.14 -3.51
N PHE A 41 11.75 -18.54 -3.64
CA PHE A 41 10.62 -17.62 -3.66
C PHE A 41 10.41 -16.93 -2.31
N LEU A 42 10.53 -17.67 -1.21
CA LEU A 42 10.40 -17.12 0.15
C LEU A 42 11.47 -16.08 0.43
N GLU A 43 12.73 -16.34 0.06
CA GLU A 43 13.81 -15.36 0.22
C GLU A 43 13.59 -14.11 -0.63
N LYS A 44 13.08 -14.25 -1.86
CA LYS A 44 12.68 -13.12 -2.70
C LYS A 44 11.61 -12.28 -2.01
N GLN A 45 10.58 -12.91 -1.45
CA GLN A 45 9.51 -12.21 -0.73
C GLN A 45 10.03 -11.49 0.52
N ASP A 46 10.95 -12.10 1.27
CA ASP A 46 11.56 -11.48 2.44
C ASP A 46 12.44 -10.26 2.07
N ARG A 47 13.12 -10.29 0.92
CA ARG A 47 13.87 -9.13 0.38
C ARG A 47 12.93 -7.99 -0.02
N ILE A 48 11.87 -8.30 -0.78
CA ILE A 48 10.86 -7.33 -1.20
C ILE A 48 10.23 -6.65 0.03
N LYS A 49 9.84 -7.43 1.06
CA LYS A 49 9.29 -6.87 2.30
C LYS A 49 10.25 -5.87 2.96
N LYS A 50 11.54 -6.19 3.02
CA LYS A 50 12.55 -5.32 3.60
C LYS A 50 12.73 -4.03 2.80
N GLN A 51 12.75 -4.13 1.48
CA GLN A 51 12.85 -2.96 0.60
C GLN A 51 11.63 -2.04 0.77
N TYR A 52 10.42 -2.58 0.79
CA TYR A 52 9.21 -1.77 1.03
C TYR A 52 9.24 -1.07 2.40
N LEU A 53 9.68 -1.78 3.44
CA LEU A 53 9.78 -1.20 4.77
C LEU A 53 10.86 -0.11 4.84
N ALA A 54 12.00 -0.31 4.20
CA ALA A 54 13.07 0.69 4.13
C ALA A 54 12.58 1.95 3.41
N LYS A 55 12.03 1.81 2.19
CA LYS A 55 11.46 2.95 1.44
C LYS A 55 10.37 3.69 2.24
N TYR A 56 9.50 2.97 2.93
CA TYR A 56 8.49 3.58 3.79
C TYR A 56 9.11 4.41 4.92
N ASN A 57 10.08 3.86 5.64
CA ASN A 57 10.76 4.58 6.73
C ASN A 57 11.49 5.82 6.22
N ASP A 58 12.13 5.73 5.06
CA ASP A 58 12.80 6.87 4.41
C ASP A 58 11.81 7.99 4.10
N VAL A 59 10.65 7.66 3.56
CA VAL A 59 9.60 8.64 3.25
C VAL A 59 9.06 9.31 4.50
N VAL A 60 8.76 8.54 5.56
CA VAL A 60 8.28 9.11 6.83
C VAL A 60 9.31 10.06 7.42
N LEU A 61 10.57 9.62 7.52
CA LEU A 61 11.67 10.43 8.07
C LEU A 61 11.92 11.69 7.23
N TYR A 62 11.92 11.56 5.91
CA TYR A 62 12.04 12.68 4.99
C TYR A 62 10.95 13.72 5.21
N MET A 63 9.67 13.30 5.21
CA MET A 63 8.55 14.22 5.39
C MET A 63 8.57 14.92 6.75
N GLU A 64 8.84 14.19 7.83
CA GLU A 64 8.93 14.76 9.16
C GLU A 64 10.06 15.80 9.24
N GLN A 65 11.24 15.46 8.73
CA GLN A 65 12.38 16.37 8.76
C GLN A 65 12.18 17.61 7.88
N MET A 66 11.61 17.43 6.70
CA MET A 66 11.24 18.54 5.83
C MET A 66 10.31 19.53 6.53
N ILE A 67 9.26 19.03 7.20
CA ILE A 67 8.30 19.86 7.92
C ILE A 67 8.97 20.57 9.11
N TYR A 68 9.75 19.86 9.92
CA TYR A 68 10.42 20.47 11.07
C TYR A 68 11.42 21.56 10.66
N SER A 69 12.20 21.33 9.61
CA SER A 69 13.13 22.32 9.11
C SER A 69 12.41 23.51 8.48
N PHE A 70 11.38 23.26 7.68
CA PHE A 70 10.58 24.29 7.02
C PHE A 70 9.78 25.14 8.03
N LYS A 71 9.28 24.56 9.11
CA LYS A 71 8.63 25.29 10.21
C LYS A 71 9.58 26.28 10.88
N LYS A 72 10.85 25.88 11.05
CA LYS A 72 11.89 26.73 11.63
C LYS A 72 12.31 27.85 10.67
N GLN A 73 12.48 27.53 9.41
CA GLN A 73 12.87 28.43 8.35
C GLN A 73 12.18 28.03 7.04
N PRO A 74 11.23 28.84 6.50
CA PRO A 74 10.45 28.47 5.34
C PRO A 74 11.25 28.62 4.04
N LYS A 75 12.28 27.79 3.88
CA LYS A 75 13.17 27.69 2.72
C LYS A 75 13.35 26.24 2.32
N ILE A 76 12.86 25.87 1.14
CA ILE A 76 12.89 24.50 0.59
C ILE A 76 14.30 23.95 0.54
N ARG A 77 15.25 24.76 0.01
CA ARG A 77 16.64 24.32 -0.08
C ARG A 77 17.26 23.98 1.29
N MET A 78 16.97 24.78 2.32
CA MET A 78 17.47 24.50 3.67
C MET A 78 16.81 23.27 4.29
N ALA A 79 15.51 23.10 4.05
CA ALA A 79 14.78 21.92 4.51
C ALA A 79 15.31 20.63 3.85
N LEU A 80 15.65 20.66 2.57
CA LEU A 80 16.29 19.55 1.86
C LEU A 80 17.67 19.21 2.42
N LEU A 81 18.52 20.22 2.72
CA LEU A 81 19.81 20.02 3.33
C LEU A 81 19.72 19.36 4.72
N ASP A 82 18.71 19.75 5.51
CA ASP A 82 18.49 19.14 6.82
C ASP A 82 17.92 17.73 6.71
N ALA A 83 17.01 17.49 5.74
CA ALA A 83 16.49 16.16 5.46
C ALA A 83 17.60 15.21 4.96
N GLN A 84 18.53 15.70 4.15
CA GLN A 84 19.67 14.94 3.65
C GLN A 84 20.56 14.38 4.77
N LYS A 85 20.76 15.14 5.84
CA LYS A 85 21.63 14.74 6.98
C LYS A 85 21.14 13.51 7.71
N VAL A 86 19.83 13.31 7.79
CA VAL A 86 19.18 12.22 8.54
C VAL A 86 18.71 11.07 7.67
N SER A 87 18.72 11.24 6.35
CA SER A 87 18.20 10.27 5.38
C SER A 87 19.16 9.08 5.17
N SER A 88 18.59 7.95 4.72
CA SER A 88 19.35 6.79 4.23
C SER A 88 20.26 7.17 3.05
N ILE A 89 21.15 6.27 2.66
CA ILE A 89 22.06 6.51 1.53
C ILE A 89 21.24 6.73 0.25
N GLU A 90 20.25 5.87 0.01
CA GLU A 90 19.39 5.93 -1.18
C GLU A 90 18.60 7.25 -1.26
N MET A 91 17.95 7.66 -0.18
CA MET A 91 17.22 8.92 -0.12
C MET A 91 18.14 10.13 -0.22
N ARG A 92 19.33 10.06 0.38
CA ARG A 92 20.34 11.13 0.35
C ARG A 92 20.80 11.45 -1.06
N GLU A 93 21.05 10.43 -1.89
CA GLU A 93 21.46 10.60 -3.29
C GLU A 93 20.35 11.31 -4.09
N VAL A 94 19.10 10.93 -3.89
CA VAL A 94 17.96 11.56 -4.56
C VAL A 94 17.75 13.00 -4.11
N ILE A 95 17.93 13.29 -2.81
CA ILE A 95 17.86 14.68 -2.29
C ILE A 95 19.00 15.52 -2.84
N GLU A 96 20.21 14.96 -2.94
CA GLU A 96 21.37 15.65 -3.50
C GLU A 96 21.13 16.03 -4.97
N GLU A 97 20.57 15.13 -5.77
CA GLU A 97 20.19 15.42 -7.15
C GLU A 97 19.18 16.59 -7.23
N ALA A 98 18.18 16.59 -6.33
CA ALA A 98 17.22 17.69 -6.24
C ALA A 98 17.89 19.01 -5.85
N ILE A 99 18.82 19.03 -4.89
CA ILE A 99 19.56 20.23 -4.49
C ILE A 99 20.42 20.76 -5.64
N VAL A 100 21.16 19.88 -6.32
CA VAL A 100 21.97 20.25 -7.50
C VAL A 100 21.07 20.84 -8.62
N ASN A 101 19.88 20.31 -8.80
CA ASN A 101 18.92 20.87 -9.75
C ASN A 101 18.49 22.28 -9.35
N ILE A 102 18.20 22.55 -8.07
CA ILE A 102 17.88 23.91 -7.57
C ILE A 102 19.06 24.86 -7.82
N ASP A 103 20.30 24.42 -7.56
CA ASP A 103 21.48 25.28 -7.66
C ASP A 103 21.91 25.56 -9.12
N SER A 104 21.58 24.68 -10.07
CA SER A 104 21.98 24.78 -11.48
C SER A 104 20.89 25.30 -12.41
N ASN A 105 19.63 25.17 -12.06
CA ASN A 105 18.49 25.51 -12.92
C ASN A 105 18.09 27.00 -12.74
N LYS A 106 17.69 27.64 -13.82
CA LYS A 106 17.18 29.02 -13.85
C LYS A 106 15.74 29.12 -14.35
N SER A 107 15.00 28.01 -14.31
CA SER A 107 13.60 27.97 -14.73
C SER A 107 12.70 28.73 -13.74
N ALA A 108 11.52 29.14 -14.18
CA ALA A 108 10.53 29.74 -13.30
C ALA A 108 9.98 28.75 -12.27
N ASN A 109 10.03 27.44 -12.56
CA ASN A 109 9.49 26.36 -11.75
C ASN A 109 10.61 25.50 -11.13
N ILE A 110 11.66 26.16 -10.62
CA ILE A 110 12.87 25.46 -10.09
C ILE A 110 12.52 24.44 -9.02
N TYR A 111 11.64 24.79 -8.09
CA TYR A 111 11.29 23.91 -6.97
C TYR A 111 10.42 22.72 -7.41
N GLU A 112 9.47 22.94 -8.33
CA GLU A 112 8.65 21.89 -8.91
C GLU A 112 9.51 20.84 -9.62
N ASP A 113 10.44 21.31 -10.48
CA ASP A 113 11.34 20.43 -11.23
C ASP A 113 12.25 19.61 -10.31
N ALA A 114 12.83 20.25 -9.30
CA ALA A 114 13.73 19.62 -8.35
C ALA A 114 13.00 18.60 -7.46
N LEU A 115 11.85 18.95 -6.90
CA LEU A 115 11.10 18.08 -6.02
C LEU A 115 10.42 16.93 -6.78
N ALA A 116 10.13 17.11 -8.08
CA ALA A 116 9.63 16.04 -8.94
C ALA A 116 10.60 14.84 -9.05
N ILE A 117 11.90 15.06 -8.87
CA ILE A 117 12.91 13.98 -8.82
C ILE A 117 12.60 13.03 -7.66
N ILE A 118 12.37 13.58 -6.47
CA ILE A 118 12.04 12.81 -5.26
C ILE A 118 10.68 12.12 -5.41
N GLU A 119 9.68 12.83 -5.95
CA GLU A 119 8.34 12.31 -6.19
C GLU A 119 8.33 11.13 -7.16
N LYS A 120 9.16 11.16 -8.19
CA LYS A 120 9.28 10.10 -9.18
C LYS A 120 9.89 8.82 -8.58
N GLU A 121 10.92 8.95 -7.73
CA GLU A 121 11.59 7.78 -7.12
C GLU A 121 10.70 7.11 -6.07
N TYR A 122 10.05 7.91 -5.22
CA TYR A 122 9.27 7.36 -4.10
C TYR A 122 7.79 7.16 -4.41
N ASN A 123 7.26 7.81 -5.44
CA ASN A 123 5.87 7.71 -5.94
C ASN A 123 4.81 7.68 -4.81
N CYS A 124 4.92 8.63 -3.86
CA CYS A 124 4.06 8.76 -2.70
C CYS A 124 3.25 10.05 -2.81
N GLY A 125 1.90 9.94 -2.83
CA GLY A 125 1.01 11.11 -2.93
C GLY A 125 1.18 12.10 -1.78
N ARG A 126 1.51 11.63 -0.58
CA ARG A 126 1.76 12.49 0.59
C ARG A 126 3.01 13.36 0.43
N ILE A 127 4.07 12.85 -0.21
CA ILE A 127 5.23 13.65 -0.58
C ILE A 127 4.80 14.76 -1.54
N LYS A 128 3.99 14.43 -2.55
CA LYS A 128 3.50 15.41 -3.53
C LYS A 128 2.68 16.52 -2.86
N SER A 129 1.75 16.15 -1.98
CA SER A 129 0.95 17.13 -1.23
C SER A 129 1.83 18.02 -0.34
N LEU A 130 2.83 17.47 0.34
CA LEU A 130 3.79 18.23 1.11
C LEU A 130 4.59 19.20 0.23
N HIS A 131 5.11 18.73 -0.90
CA HIS A 131 5.89 19.54 -1.81
C HIS A 131 5.08 20.72 -2.37
N LYS A 132 3.85 20.49 -2.83
CA LYS A 132 2.94 21.55 -3.29
C LYS A 132 2.72 22.61 -2.20
N PHE A 133 2.52 22.15 -0.98
CA PHE A 133 2.30 23.05 0.15
C PHE A 133 3.52 23.94 0.43
N ILE A 134 4.73 23.35 0.56
CA ILE A 134 5.94 24.12 0.86
C ILE A 134 6.33 25.07 -0.29
N ILE A 135 6.12 24.66 -1.57
CA ILE A 135 6.33 25.52 -2.73
C ILE A 135 5.40 26.73 -2.67
N LYS A 136 4.12 26.53 -2.37
CA LYS A 136 3.15 27.62 -2.25
C LYS A 136 3.55 28.63 -1.17
N ILE A 137 4.02 28.14 -0.02
CA ILE A 137 4.46 29.00 1.08
C ILE A 137 5.74 29.76 0.70
N GLU A 138 6.73 29.12 0.09
CA GLU A 138 7.97 29.80 -0.29
C GLU A 138 7.73 30.89 -1.34
N ASN A 139 6.81 30.65 -2.27
CA ASN A 139 6.48 31.58 -3.36
C ASN A 139 5.60 32.75 -2.91
N TYR A 140 4.59 32.50 -2.06
CA TYR A 140 3.56 33.46 -1.74
C TYR A 140 3.54 33.91 -0.27
N GLY A 141 4.24 33.18 0.62
CA GLY A 141 4.18 33.44 2.07
C GLY A 141 2.84 33.04 2.66
N GLY A 142 2.47 33.70 3.76
CA GLY A 142 1.19 33.52 4.44
C GLY A 142 1.34 32.97 5.86
N ASN A 143 0.21 32.81 6.57
CA ASN A 143 0.19 32.20 7.89
C ASN A 143 0.11 30.68 7.74
N TYR A 144 1.26 30.01 7.83
CA TYR A 144 1.41 28.58 7.56
C TYR A 144 1.59 27.73 8.83
N GLU A 145 1.79 28.33 10.00
CA GLU A 145 2.16 27.58 11.22
C GLU A 145 1.10 26.54 11.61
N THR A 146 -0.17 26.94 11.64
CA THR A 146 -1.28 26.05 11.98
C THR A 146 -1.38 24.86 11.00
N TYR A 147 -1.15 25.12 9.72
CA TYR A 147 -1.24 24.07 8.68
C TYR A 147 -0.06 23.13 8.70
N ILE A 148 1.14 23.61 9.03
CA ILE A 148 2.30 22.75 9.27
C ILE A 148 2.04 21.79 10.42
N ASP A 149 1.41 22.24 11.50
CA ASP A 149 1.07 21.39 12.64
C ASP A 149 0.01 20.34 12.26
N ILE A 150 -0.99 20.70 11.47
CA ILE A 150 -1.99 19.77 10.92
C ILE A 150 -1.33 18.73 10.01
N LEU A 151 -0.43 19.14 9.10
CA LEU A 151 0.31 18.22 8.23
C LEU A 151 1.19 17.26 9.05
N LEU A 152 1.88 17.75 10.06
CA LEU A 152 2.71 16.93 10.93
C LEU A 152 1.87 15.90 11.70
N GLU A 153 0.71 16.32 12.22
CA GLU A 153 -0.24 15.42 12.87
C GLU A 153 -0.78 14.35 11.90
N ASP A 154 -1.14 14.74 10.68
CA ASP A 154 -1.61 13.78 9.66
C ASP A 154 -0.53 12.76 9.29
N ILE A 155 0.73 13.18 9.13
CA ILE A 155 1.85 12.26 8.85
C ILE A 155 2.06 11.30 10.02
N LYS A 156 2.02 11.78 11.26
CA LYS A 156 2.11 10.93 12.45
C LYS A 156 0.96 9.92 12.52
N ASN A 157 -0.27 10.38 12.33
CA ASN A 157 -1.45 9.53 12.33
C ASN A 157 -1.41 8.49 11.21
N TRP A 158 -0.91 8.85 10.02
CA TRP A 158 -0.69 7.90 8.94
C TRP A 158 0.41 6.90 9.29
N SER A 159 1.52 7.36 9.86
CA SER A 159 2.62 6.49 10.28
C SER A 159 2.16 5.47 11.34
N ASP A 160 1.44 5.90 12.37
CA ASP A 160 0.93 5.03 13.42
C ASP A 160 -0.06 3.99 12.90
N ARG A 161 -0.98 4.40 12.01
CA ARG A 161 -1.91 3.47 11.34
C ARG A 161 -1.16 2.44 10.50
N THR A 162 -0.17 2.88 9.74
CA THR A 162 0.64 1.99 8.88
C THR A 162 1.47 1.02 9.71
N LEU A 163 2.12 1.48 10.77
CA LEU A 163 2.88 0.63 11.70
C LEU A 163 1.97 -0.41 12.39
N THR A 164 0.77 -0.01 12.78
CA THR A 164 -0.23 -0.92 13.35
C THR A 164 -0.64 -1.96 12.32
N PHE A 165 -0.85 -1.58 11.07
CA PHE A 165 -1.16 -2.49 9.99
C PHE A 165 0.00 -3.47 9.71
N ILE A 166 1.24 -3.00 9.68
CA ILE A 166 2.45 -3.84 9.53
C ILE A 166 2.51 -4.90 10.65
N ARG A 167 2.28 -4.48 11.91
CA ARG A 167 2.25 -5.40 13.06
C ARG A 167 1.13 -6.45 12.91
N ASN A 168 -0.03 -6.05 12.43
CA ASN A 168 -1.17 -6.96 12.19
C ASN A 168 -0.86 -7.97 11.07
N VAL A 169 -0.21 -7.55 10.00
CA VAL A 169 0.26 -8.44 8.93
C VAL A 169 1.25 -9.47 9.47
N ASP A 170 2.20 -9.05 10.30
CA ASP A 170 3.17 -9.96 10.91
C ASP A 170 2.52 -10.92 11.93
N ARG A 171 1.50 -10.45 12.66
CA ARG A 171 0.68 -11.30 13.52
C ARG A 171 -0.09 -12.34 12.70
N THR A 172 -0.71 -11.93 11.60
CA THR A 172 -1.42 -12.85 10.70
C THR A 172 -0.49 -13.90 10.12
N ARG A 173 0.72 -13.53 9.70
CA ARG A 173 1.74 -14.48 9.21
C ARG A 173 2.11 -15.52 10.29
N ARG A 174 2.29 -15.10 11.55
CA ARG A 174 2.55 -16.01 12.66
C ARG A 174 1.36 -16.93 12.94
N ASN A 175 0.14 -16.40 12.94
CA ASN A 175 -1.06 -17.20 13.16
C ASN A 175 -1.23 -18.28 12.09
N VAL A 176 -0.94 -17.96 10.82
CA VAL A 176 -0.94 -18.93 9.73
C VAL A 176 0.09 -20.05 9.97
N LEU A 177 1.31 -19.71 10.41
CA LEU A 177 2.31 -20.72 10.76
C LEU A 177 1.84 -21.63 11.89
N ILE A 178 1.23 -21.06 12.93
CA ILE A 178 0.67 -21.81 14.06
C ILE A 178 -0.45 -22.73 13.57
N SER A 179 -1.36 -22.24 12.71
CA SER A 179 -2.45 -23.05 12.14
C SER A 179 -1.92 -24.20 11.30
N ILE A 180 -0.91 -23.97 10.46
CA ILE A 180 -0.26 -25.02 9.66
C ILE A 180 0.37 -26.07 10.59
N ALA A 181 1.12 -25.63 11.61
CA ALA A 181 1.75 -26.53 12.56
C ALA A 181 0.69 -27.36 13.33
N SER A 182 -0.38 -26.72 13.82
CA SER A 182 -1.49 -27.40 14.50
C SER A 182 -2.14 -28.45 13.61
N THR A 183 -2.44 -28.12 12.35
CA THR A 183 -3.02 -29.08 11.40
C THR A 183 -2.11 -30.28 11.16
N LEU A 184 -0.81 -30.04 10.96
CA LEU A 184 0.16 -31.11 10.76
C LEU A 184 0.29 -31.99 12.01
N ILE A 185 0.32 -31.40 13.21
CA ILE A 185 0.37 -32.16 14.47
C ILE A 185 -0.88 -33.03 14.63
N THR A 186 -2.08 -32.45 14.41
CA THR A 186 -3.36 -33.18 14.57
C THR A 186 -3.44 -34.32 13.56
N CYS A 187 -3.15 -34.09 12.28
CA CYS A 187 -3.18 -35.13 11.26
C CYS A 187 -2.12 -36.23 11.53
N GLY A 188 -0.91 -35.84 11.95
CA GLY A 188 0.14 -36.78 12.33
C GLY A 188 -0.23 -37.62 13.53
N PHE A 189 -0.84 -36.98 14.56
CA PHE A 189 -1.29 -37.69 15.76
C PHE A 189 -2.38 -38.72 15.47
N MET A 190 -3.32 -38.42 14.57
CA MET A 190 -4.35 -39.38 14.14
C MET A 190 -3.76 -40.67 13.58
N ALA A 191 -2.65 -40.55 12.84
CA ALA A 191 -1.97 -41.73 12.29
C ALA A 191 -1.35 -42.65 13.39
N TYR A 192 -1.00 -42.09 14.55
CA TYR A 192 -0.48 -42.88 15.68
C TYR A 192 -1.58 -43.58 16.51
N LEU A 193 -2.84 -43.13 16.41
CA LEU A 193 -3.97 -43.77 17.09
C LEU A 193 -4.39 -45.07 16.40
N ILE A 194 -4.00 -45.31 15.17
CA ILE A 194 -4.33 -46.53 14.45
C ILE A 194 -3.42 -47.67 14.93
N PRO A 195 -3.97 -48.85 15.30
CA PRO A 195 -3.18 -49.99 15.77
C PRO A 195 -2.12 -50.39 14.71
N LYS A 196 -0.94 -50.80 15.22
CA LYS A 196 0.22 -51.14 14.38
C LYS A 196 -0.05 -52.34 13.47
N ASP A 197 -0.95 -53.22 13.84
CA ASP A 197 -1.32 -54.44 13.11
C ASP A 197 -1.87 -54.15 11.70
N TYR A 198 -2.49 -52.97 11.52
CA TYR A 198 -3.01 -52.55 10.21
C TYR A 198 -1.93 -52.02 9.24
N LYS A 199 -0.67 -51.87 9.66
CA LYS A 199 0.44 -51.31 8.82
C LYS A 199 0.04 -50.07 8.03
N PHE A 200 -0.86 -49.26 8.59
CA PHE A 200 -1.51 -48.13 7.93
C PHE A 200 -0.50 -47.14 7.32
N THR A 201 0.58 -46.84 8.04
CA THR A 201 1.62 -45.91 7.58
C THR A 201 2.45 -46.45 6.39
N GLU A 202 2.43 -47.76 6.14
CA GLU A 202 3.14 -48.40 5.02
C GLU A 202 2.32 -48.38 3.72
N HIS A 203 0.99 -48.13 3.86
CA HIS A 203 0.07 -48.14 2.72
C HIS A 203 0.37 -47.02 1.74
N GLY A 204 0.36 -47.33 0.42
CA GLY A 204 0.68 -46.38 -0.63
C GLY A 204 -0.22 -45.11 -0.61
N LEU A 205 -1.52 -45.28 -0.37
CA LEU A 205 -2.47 -44.15 -0.25
C LEU A 205 -2.10 -43.21 0.89
N TYR A 206 -1.75 -43.73 2.09
CA TYR A 206 -1.31 -42.91 3.20
C TYR A 206 -0.08 -42.07 2.82
N GLN A 207 0.92 -42.68 2.19
CA GLN A 207 2.16 -42.03 1.78
C GLN A 207 1.90 -40.88 0.79
N VAL A 208 1.02 -41.12 -0.21
CA VAL A 208 0.66 -40.11 -1.21
C VAL A 208 -0.16 -38.98 -0.58
N CYS A 209 -1.19 -39.30 0.21
CA CYS A 209 -2.02 -38.30 0.87
C CYS A 209 -1.21 -37.41 1.84
N SER A 210 -0.32 -38.01 2.63
CA SER A 210 0.56 -37.27 3.55
C SER A 210 1.54 -36.37 2.81
N MET A 211 2.12 -36.84 1.69
CA MET A 211 2.98 -36.03 0.82
C MET A 211 2.20 -34.82 0.25
N ILE A 212 1.01 -35.06 -0.30
CA ILE A 212 0.15 -33.99 -0.84
C ILE A 212 -0.22 -32.97 0.25
N LEU A 213 -0.56 -33.43 1.45
CA LEU A 213 -0.87 -32.56 2.59
C LEU A 213 0.31 -31.64 2.93
N ILE A 214 1.52 -32.18 3.07
CA ILE A 214 2.71 -31.40 3.39
C ILE A 214 3.01 -30.39 2.26
N MET A 215 2.95 -30.79 1.01
CA MET A 215 3.14 -29.88 -0.13
C MET A 215 2.08 -28.79 -0.16
N ALA A 216 0.81 -29.12 0.05
CA ALA A 216 -0.28 -28.12 0.12
C ALA A 216 -0.03 -27.08 1.21
N MET A 217 0.46 -27.49 2.39
CA MET A 217 0.81 -26.56 3.47
C MET A 217 1.98 -25.64 3.11
N ILE A 218 3.01 -26.16 2.43
CA ILE A 218 4.14 -25.36 1.93
C ILE A 218 3.64 -24.32 0.92
N PHE A 219 2.81 -24.70 -0.06
CA PHE A 219 2.26 -23.79 -1.06
C PHE A 219 1.31 -22.77 -0.44
N THR A 220 0.47 -23.16 0.52
CA THR A 220 -0.41 -22.24 1.25
C THR A 220 0.40 -21.17 1.96
N TYR A 221 1.48 -21.55 2.66
CA TYR A 221 2.36 -20.59 3.30
C TYR A 221 3.02 -19.63 2.31
N LEU A 222 3.48 -20.15 1.17
CA LEU A 222 4.06 -19.33 0.10
C LEU A 222 3.05 -18.33 -0.47
N ALA A 223 1.83 -18.79 -0.77
CA ALA A 223 0.76 -17.96 -1.33
C ALA A 223 0.35 -16.84 -0.37
N ILE A 224 0.21 -17.15 0.92
CA ILE A 224 -0.13 -16.17 1.95
C ILE A 224 1.02 -15.18 2.14
N THR A 225 2.28 -15.64 2.18
CA THR A 225 3.45 -14.76 2.29
C THR A 225 3.52 -13.78 1.13
N LYS A 226 3.22 -14.22 -0.10
CA LYS A 226 3.14 -13.35 -1.28
C LYS A 226 2.00 -12.33 -1.16
N ARG A 227 0.83 -12.74 -0.70
CA ARG A 227 -0.34 -11.85 -0.52
C ARG A 227 -0.15 -10.82 0.58
N LEU A 228 0.61 -11.13 1.62
CA LEU A 228 0.86 -10.25 2.76
C LEU A 228 2.02 -9.26 2.53
N ASN A 229 2.69 -9.31 1.39
CA ASN A 229 3.71 -8.32 1.04
C ASN A 229 3.05 -7.17 0.30
N PHE A 230 2.95 -6.02 0.96
CA PHE A 230 2.42 -4.77 0.41
C PHE A 230 3.55 -3.75 0.25
N ASP A 231 3.42 -2.93 -0.76
CA ASP A 231 4.15 -1.68 -0.89
C ASP A 231 3.40 -0.60 -0.08
N TRP A 232 3.99 -0.18 1.03
CA TRP A 232 3.38 0.74 2.00
C TRP A 232 3.24 2.17 1.46
N LEU A 233 4.00 2.52 0.45
CA LEU A 233 3.97 3.84 -0.20
C LEU A 233 2.96 3.89 -1.33
N LYS A 234 2.69 2.72 -1.92
CA LYS A 234 1.81 2.65 -3.07
C LYS A 234 0.38 2.89 -2.61
N GLU A 235 -0.16 4.01 -3.00
CA GLU A 235 -1.59 4.21 -2.94
C GLU A 235 -2.29 3.03 -3.59
N GLU A 236 -3.36 2.52 -2.94
CA GLU A 236 -4.19 1.50 -3.60
C GLU A 236 -4.53 2.04 -4.98
N ARG A 237 -4.20 1.29 -6.03
CA ARG A 237 -4.45 1.73 -7.41
C ARG A 237 -5.89 2.19 -7.50
N ALA A 238 -6.07 3.47 -7.80
CA ALA A 238 -7.37 3.99 -8.16
C ALA A 238 -7.98 3.12 -9.26
N LEU A 239 -9.29 3.01 -9.27
CA LEU A 239 -9.97 2.28 -10.34
C LEU A 239 -9.48 2.83 -11.70
N PRO A 240 -9.13 1.95 -12.66
CA PRO A 240 -8.78 2.40 -14.01
C PRO A 240 -9.89 3.27 -14.59
N ASP A 241 -9.53 4.36 -15.26
CA ASP A 241 -10.48 5.34 -15.81
C ASP A 241 -11.60 4.70 -16.65
N ASN A 242 -11.24 3.69 -17.44
CA ASN A 242 -12.23 2.92 -18.23
C ASN A 242 -13.27 2.21 -17.34
N MET A 243 -12.88 1.73 -16.16
CA MET A 243 -13.81 1.14 -15.21
C MET A 243 -14.67 2.18 -14.51
N VAL A 244 -14.09 3.33 -14.19
CA VAL A 244 -14.83 4.47 -13.62
C VAL A 244 -15.91 4.93 -14.56
N ILE A 245 -15.60 5.14 -15.85
CA ILE A 245 -16.57 5.50 -16.90
C ILE A 245 -17.71 4.46 -16.97
N LYS A 246 -17.34 3.18 -17.03
CA LYS A 246 -18.33 2.08 -17.09
C LYS A 246 -19.24 2.06 -15.86
N TYR A 247 -18.68 2.28 -14.67
CA TYR A 247 -19.47 2.27 -13.44
C TYR A 247 -20.36 3.50 -13.33
N TYR A 248 -19.90 4.69 -13.72
CA TYR A 248 -20.77 5.87 -13.81
C TYR A 248 -21.91 5.68 -14.79
N ALA A 249 -21.64 5.15 -15.98
CA ALA A 249 -22.70 4.85 -16.97
C ALA A 249 -23.75 3.85 -16.43
N LEU A 250 -23.31 2.81 -15.70
CA LEU A 250 -24.22 1.85 -15.07
C LEU A 250 -25.05 2.50 -13.95
N VAL A 251 -24.45 3.38 -13.16
CA VAL A 251 -25.14 4.07 -12.07
C VAL A 251 -26.16 5.06 -12.64
N GLU A 252 -25.81 5.79 -13.68
CA GLU A 252 -26.70 6.75 -14.34
C GLU A 252 -27.90 6.05 -15.00
N LYS A 253 -27.65 4.93 -15.70
CA LYS A 253 -28.72 4.09 -16.28
C LYS A 253 -29.68 3.56 -15.22
N GLY A 254 -29.15 3.13 -14.06
CA GLY A 254 -29.95 2.62 -12.95
C GLY A 254 -30.67 3.70 -12.15
N TYR A 255 -30.16 4.93 -12.12
CA TYR A 255 -30.79 6.06 -11.42
C TYR A 255 -32.07 6.53 -12.15
N ASN A 256 -32.05 6.54 -13.49
CA ASN A 256 -33.16 7.01 -14.29
C ASN A 256 -34.36 6.02 -14.34
N ASN A 257 -34.11 4.70 -14.34
CA ASN A 257 -35.16 3.68 -14.43
C ASN A 257 -34.78 2.36 -13.75
N ILE A 258 -34.82 2.32 -12.41
CA ILE A 258 -34.51 1.07 -11.65
C ILE A 258 -35.53 -0.04 -11.92
N SER A 259 -36.81 0.32 -12.22
CA SER A 259 -37.89 -0.61 -12.50
C SER A 259 -37.66 -1.40 -13.79
N ASP A 260 -37.05 -0.79 -14.79
CA ASP A 260 -36.88 -1.34 -16.12
C ASP A 260 -35.65 -2.20 -16.31
N LEU A 261 -34.78 -2.27 -15.25
CA LEU A 261 -33.56 -3.05 -15.26
C LEU A 261 -33.84 -4.55 -15.07
N SER A 262 -33.25 -5.39 -15.89
CA SER A 262 -33.24 -6.84 -15.69
C SER A 262 -32.58 -7.22 -14.36
N PHE A 263 -32.84 -8.42 -13.83
CA PHE A 263 -32.27 -8.91 -12.57
C PHE A 263 -30.73 -8.80 -12.55
N MET A 264 -30.05 -9.16 -13.64
CA MET A 264 -28.60 -9.07 -13.76
C MET A 264 -28.09 -7.62 -13.80
N GLU A 265 -28.80 -6.72 -14.45
CA GLU A 265 -28.46 -5.29 -14.48
C GLU A 265 -28.62 -4.64 -13.12
N ARG A 266 -29.64 -5.01 -12.32
CA ARG A 266 -29.80 -4.55 -10.94
C ARG A 266 -28.64 -5.00 -10.04
N ILE A 267 -28.16 -6.23 -10.20
CA ILE A 267 -26.97 -6.72 -9.46
C ILE A 267 -25.74 -5.92 -9.86
N ASN A 268 -25.52 -5.71 -11.15
CA ASN A 268 -24.39 -4.94 -11.67
C ASN A 268 -24.43 -3.48 -11.23
N TYR A 269 -25.61 -2.84 -11.25
CA TYR A 269 -25.83 -1.51 -10.71
C TYR A 269 -25.45 -1.41 -9.23
N LYS A 270 -25.99 -2.30 -8.37
CA LYS A 270 -25.67 -2.31 -6.93
C LYS A 270 -24.18 -2.52 -6.67
N LYS A 271 -23.53 -3.42 -7.43
CA LYS A 271 -22.08 -3.65 -7.33
C LYS A 271 -21.27 -2.43 -7.76
N ALA A 272 -21.64 -1.79 -8.88
CA ALA A 272 -20.98 -0.60 -9.41
C ALA A 272 -21.11 0.57 -8.44
N LYS A 273 -22.33 0.86 -7.94
CA LYS A 273 -22.60 1.91 -6.95
C LYS A 273 -21.76 1.72 -5.69
N LYS A 274 -21.82 0.54 -5.06
CA LYS A 274 -21.05 0.22 -3.85
C LYS A 274 -19.54 0.32 -4.07
N ARG A 275 -19.05 0.02 -5.27
CA ARG A 275 -17.62 0.10 -5.58
C ARG A 275 -17.18 1.53 -5.82
N LEU A 276 -17.96 2.35 -6.52
CA LEU A 276 -17.73 3.78 -6.68
C LEU A 276 -17.73 4.50 -5.31
N GLU A 277 -18.76 4.29 -4.50
CA GLU A 277 -18.84 4.87 -3.16
C GLU A 277 -17.59 4.53 -2.33
N ARG A 278 -17.18 3.27 -2.32
CA ARG A 278 -16.00 2.84 -1.57
C ARG A 278 -14.70 3.51 -2.05
N GLU A 279 -14.53 3.66 -3.35
CA GLU A 279 -13.34 4.33 -3.90
C GLU A 279 -13.39 5.83 -3.67
N ILE A 280 -14.56 6.47 -3.77
CA ILE A 280 -14.75 7.88 -3.41
C ILE A 280 -14.39 8.11 -1.94
N TYR A 281 -14.90 7.29 -1.01
CA TYR A 281 -14.58 7.40 0.41
C TYR A 281 -13.08 7.29 0.72
N LYS A 282 -12.31 6.56 -0.08
CA LYS A 282 -10.86 6.45 0.08
C LYS A 282 -10.11 7.68 -0.40
N ILE A 283 -10.53 8.25 -1.52
CA ILE A 283 -9.81 9.31 -2.24
C ILE A 283 -10.23 10.70 -1.77
N PHE A 284 -11.48 10.83 -1.34
CA PHE A 284 -12.09 12.11 -0.95
C PHE A 284 -11.33 12.85 0.15
N PRO A 285 -10.84 12.21 1.25
CA PRO A 285 -10.07 12.91 2.27
C PRO A 285 -8.78 13.54 1.75
N ASP A 286 -8.08 12.87 0.84
CA ASP A 286 -6.83 13.39 0.25
C ASP A 286 -7.14 14.58 -0.68
N TRP A 287 -8.20 14.48 -1.49
CA TRP A 287 -8.66 15.58 -2.32
C TRP A 287 -9.12 16.80 -1.50
N ILE A 288 -9.89 16.60 -0.42
CA ILE A 288 -10.29 17.70 0.49
C ILE A 288 -9.07 18.39 1.11
N ARG A 289 -8.02 17.64 1.42
CA ARG A 289 -6.76 18.21 1.93
C ARG A 289 -6.11 19.12 0.89
N ASP A 290 -6.07 18.69 -0.38
CA ASP A 290 -5.51 19.49 -1.47
C ASP A 290 -6.33 20.78 -1.69
N VAL A 291 -7.67 20.71 -1.64
CA VAL A 291 -8.55 21.87 -1.65
C VAL A 291 -8.30 22.78 -0.45
N ALA A 292 -8.17 22.23 0.76
CA ALA A 292 -7.91 23.01 1.97
C ALA A 292 -6.57 23.76 1.91
N ILE A 293 -5.55 23.18 1.30
CA ILE A 293 -4.26 23.84 1.06
C ILE A 293 -4.45 25.05 0.14
N ASN A 294 -5.28 24.94 -0.90
CA ASN A 294 -5.55 26.04 -1.81
C ASN A 294 -6.45 27.11 -1.18
N LEU A 295 -7.34 26.73 -0.28
CA LEU A 295 -8.30 27.64 0.37
C LEU A 295 -7.63 28.69 1.28
N GLN A 296 -6.37 28.50 1.68
CA GLN A 296 -5.68 29.40 2.60
C GLN A 296 -5.60 30.86 2.12
N ASN A 297 -5.44 31.04 0.81
CA ASN A 297 -5.25 32.37 0.21
C ASN A 297 -6.32 32.70 -0.84
N ASP A 298 -7.28 31.80 -1.07
CA ASP A 298 -8.24 31.89 -2.15
C ASP A 298 -9.69 31.71 -1.67
N THR A 299 -10.64 32.08 -2.49
CA THR A 299 -12.05 31.76 -2.27
C THR A 299 -12.28 30.25 -2.46
N VAL A 300 -13.39 29.73 -1.90
CA VAL A 300 -13.74 28.29 -2.04
C VAL A 300 -13.78 27.87 -3.51
N GLN A 301 -14.36 28.68 -4.39
CA GLN A 301 -14.43 28.40 -5.80
C GLN A 301 -13.02 28.34 -6.42
N SER A 302 -12.18 29.34 -6.21
CA SER A 302 -10.81 29.37 -6.73
C SER A 302 -9.93 28.24 -6.19
N ALA A 303 -10.13 27.86 -4.93
CA ALA A 303 -9.43 26.73 -4.31
C ALA A 303 -9.78 25.39 -4.98
N ILE A 304 -11.06 25.18 -5.31
CA ILE A 304 -11.53 23.97 -6.01
C ILE A 304 -11.05 23.99 -7.47
N GLU A 305 -11.11 25.13 -8.15
CA GLU A 305 -10.59 25.29 -9.50
C GLU A 305 -9.10 24.99 -9.58
N GLY A 306 -8.30 25.53 -8.66
CA GLY A 306 -6.87 25.27 -8.56
C GLY A 306 -6.51 23.80 -8.26
N SER A 307 -7.42 23.05 -7.62
CA SER A 307 -7.26 21.62 -7.36
C SER A 307 -7.79 20.74 -8.50
N TYR A 308 -8.47 21.30 -9.50
CA TYR A 308 -9.22 20.51 -10.49
C TYR A 308 -8.33 19.64 -11.39
N GLU A 309 -7.19 20.15 -11.82
CA GLU A 309 -6.27 19.39 -12.67
C GLU A 309 -5.72 18.13 -11.98
N ASP A 310 -5.40 18.27 -10.70
CA ASP A 310 -4.89 17.18 -9.84
C ASP A 310 -6.00 16.28 -9.29
N THR A 311 -7.27 16.64 -9.51
CA THR A 311 -8.42 15.87 -9.03
C THR A 311 -8.42 14.47 -9.65
N PRO A 312 -8.48 13.40 -8.83
CA PRO A 312 -8.59 12.04 -9.31
C PRO A 312 -9.77 11.86 -10.27
N PHE A 313 -9.60 11.08 -11.33
CA PHE A 313 -10.57 10.94 -12.41
C PHE A 313 -11.99 10.60 -11.90
N ILE A 314 -12.09 9.81 -10.83
CA ILE A 314 -13.36 9.43 -10.22
C ILE A 314 -14.11 10.65 -9.63
N LEU A 315 -13.41 11.69 -9.18
CA LEU A 315 -14.00 12.92 -8.63
C LEU A 315 -14.16 14.02 -9.67
N LYS A 316 -13.51 13.92 -10.84
CA LYS A 316 -13.55 15.00 -11.86
C LYS A 316 -14.97 15.36 -12.29
N ARG A 317 -15.84 14.36 -12.46
CA ARG A 317 -17.24 14.60 -12.87
C ARG A 317 -18.07 15.33 -11.83
N PRO A 318 -18.14 14.90 -10.55
CA PRO A 318 -18.85 15.64 -9.50
C PRO A 318 -18.24 17.01 -9.22
N VAL A 319 -16.91 17.14 -9.21
CA VAL A 319 -16.23 18.43 -8.99
C VAL A 319 -16.51 19.41 -10.13
N ARG A 320 -16.48 18.96 -11.38
CA ARG A 320 -16.87 19.79 -12.53
C ARG A 320 -18.31 20.28 -12.43
N LYS A 321 -19.24 19.42 -11.99
CA LYS A 321 -20.62 19.81 -11.77
C LYS A 321 -20.72 20.88 -10.70
N LEU A 322 -20.01 20.71 -9.58
CA LEU A 322 -19.94 21.68 -8.49
C LEU A 322 -19.43 23.05 -8.98
N LEU A 323 -18.37 23.07 -9.80
CA LEU A 323 -17.83 24.33 -10.37
C LEU A 323 -18.86 25.02 -11.29
N ILE A 324 -19.57 24.28 -12.13
CA ILE A 324 -20.64 24.82 -12.97
C ILE A 324 -21.78 25.40 -12.11
N ASP A 325 -22.11 24.73 -11.00
CA ASP A 325 -23.16 25.20 -10.10
C ASP A 325 -22.71 26.47 -9.36
N PHE A 326 -21.44 26.64 -9.00
CA PHE A 326 -20.89 27.92 -8.49
C PHE A 326 -21.01 29.06 -9.49
N GLU A 327 -20.75 28.82 -10.77
CA GLU A 327 -20.90 29.84 -11.82
C GLU A 327 -22.38 30.25 -12.01
N ARG A 328 -23.33 29.32 -11.83
CA ARG A 328 -24.76 29.59 -12.00
C ARG A 328 -25.41 30.28 -10.80
N TYR A 329 -24.91 30.01 -9.60
CA TYR A 329 -25.48 30.49 -8.35
C TYR A 329 -24.42 31.22 -7.49
N PRO A 330 -24.02 32.47 -7.86
CA PRO A 330 -22.93 33.16 -7.19
C PRO A 330 -23.24 33.61 -5.75
N VAL A 331 -24.49 33.48 -5.23
CA VAL A 331 -24.92 34.03 -3.96
C VAL A 331 -25.01 32.99 -2.83
N GLY A 332 -24.69 31.77 -3.05
CA GLY A 332 -24.67 30.74 -2.01
C GLY A 332 -25.06 29.37 -2.53
N ILE A 333 -24.30 28.38 -2.10
CA ILE A 333 -24.65 26.98 -2.29
C ILE A 333 -25.53 26.59 -1.09
N GLU A 334 -26.78 26.27 -1.33
CA GLU A 334 -27.53 25.50 -0.34
C GLU A 334 -26.87 24.12 -0.20
N PRO A 335 -26.81 23.54 1.02
CA PRO A 335 -26.12 22.29 1.25
C PRO A 335 -26.72 21.16 0.40
N TYR A 336 -25.87 20.56 -0.44
CA TYR A 336 -26.15 19.33 -1.14
C TYR A 336 -25.97 18.11 -0.24
#